data_79c95e51a4e242468c10956e93127dfa
#
_entry.id   79c95e51a4e242468c10956e93127dfa
#
_cell.length_a   1.000
_cell.length_b   1.000
_cell.length_c   1.000
_cell.angle_alpha   90.00
_cell.angle_beta   90.00
_cell.angle_gamma   90.00
#
_symmetry.space_group_name_H-M   'P 1'
#
loop_
_entity.id
_entity.type
_entity.pdbx_description
1 polymer ?
#
loop_
_entity_poly.entity_id
_entity_poly.type
_entity_poly.pdbx_seq_one_letter_code
_entity_poly.pdbx_strand_id
1 'polypeptide(L)'
;MVGAIASFIINHEKISCRGSKDDDDLIISIKVKSLFNASATSYVIPTNSYFRTKMDDEYVSPNSVQGAFQIKFFKNNLDELDRLISENLAQQGIVGTDSQDRFGNVKKYPLGTVAKVNHKNKHFYFVAINDVNQYGKPINQSYNNVSAAFNGLLTAIKQFGHCDDLAMPLIGTGRAAIRDATIDKVVRETIDQFINLEDKIARKIIICISPKDYADGKVKMKKISNYLEYRCEFEK
;
A
#
# COMPACT_ATOMS: atom_id res chain seq x y z
N MET A 1 -15.55 35.17 23.62
CA MET A 1 -14.32 34.63 23.01
C MET A 1 -14.09 33.16 23.31
N VAL A 2 -14.32 32.67 24.52
CA VAL A 2 -14.12 31.24 24.91
C VAL A 2 -15.03 30.28 24.11
N GLY A 3 -16.28 30.65 23.83
CA GLY A 3 -17.21 29.78 23.07
C GLY A 3 -16.85 29.56 21.61
N ALA A 4 -16.21 30.53 20.94
CA ALA A 4 -15.78 30.40 19.54
C ALA A 4 -14.55 29.48 19.39
N ILE A 5 -13.66 29.49 20.38
CA ILE A 5 -12.47 28.60 20.40
C ILE A 5 -12.90 27.15 20.66
N ALA A 6 -13.84 26.92 21.59
CA ALA A 6 -14.38 25.59 21.86
C ALA A 6 -15.12 25.01 20.65
N SER A 7 -15.90 25.84 19.91
CA SER A 7 -16.58 25.40 18.68
C SER A 7 -15.59 25.05 17.55
N PHE A 8 -14.47 25.75 17.45
CA PHE A 8 -13.43 25.45 16.46
C PHE A 8 -12.70 24.13 16.75
N ILE A 9 -12.48 23.80 18.02
CA ILE A 9 -11.84 22.55 18.45
C ILE A 9 -12.77 21.35 18.24
N ILE A 10 -14.09 21.52 18.44
CA ILE A 10 -15.09 20.45 18.33
C ILE A 10 -15.39 20.10 16.84
N ASN A 11 -15.22 21.04 15.93
CA ASN A 11 -15.52 20.86 14.51
C ASN A 11 -14.30 20.47 13.63
N HIS A 12 -13.12 20.28 14.20
CA HIS A 12 -11.99 19.77 13.42
C HIS A 12 -12.19 18.28 13.13
N GLU A 13 -12.35 17.93 11.85
CA GLU A 13 -12.46 16.55 11.42
C GLU A 13 -11.20 15.77 11.83
N LYS A 14 -11.39 14.63 12.49
CA LYS A 14 -10.26 13.81 12.93
C LYS A 14 -9.47 13.31 11.71
N ILE A 15 -8.16 13.59 11.66
CA ILE A 15 -7.25 13.12 10.60
C ILE A 15 -6.70 11.72 10.89
N SER A 16 -7.14 11.06 11.95
CA SER A 16 -6.77 9.69 12.30
C SER A 16 -7.86 9.01 13.11
N CYS A 17 -7.99 7.68 12.94
CA CYS A 17 -8.76 6.81 13.80
C CYS A 17 -7.97 5.53 14.10
N ARG A 18 -8.36 4.81 15.15
CA ARG A 18 -7.72 3.58 15.60
C ARG A 18 -8.79 2.64 16.14
N GLY A 19 -8.65 1.35 15.83
CA GLY A 19 -9.38 0.24 16.43
C GLY A 19 -8.42 -0.88 16.79
N SER A 20 -8.83 -1.77 17.68
CA SER A 20 -8.09 -2.99 18.01
C SER A 20 -9.02 -4.19 17.97
N LYS A 21 -8.47 -5.34 17.58
CA LYS A 21 -9.10 -6.65 17.63
C LYS A 21 -8.41 -7.47 18.71
N ASP A 22 -9.17 -8.33 19.38
CA ASP A 22 -8.66 -9.32 20.35
C ASP A 22 -7.74 -8.71 21.43
N ASP A 23 -8.27 -7.78 22.21
CA ASP A 23 -7.58 -7.15 23.34
C ASP A 23 -6.18 -6.56 22.98
N ASP A 24 -6.13 -5.81 21.88
CA ASP A 24 -4.93 -5.17 21.32
C ASP A 24 -3.92 -6.10 20.62
N ASP A 25 -4.30 -7.33 20.31
CA ASP A 25 -3.42 -8.24 19.56
C ASP A 25 -3.15 -7.75 18.15
N LEU A 26 -4.15 -7.13 17.48
CA LEU A 26 -3.99 -6.40 16.22
C LEU A 26 -4.54 -4.97 16.35
N ILE A 27 -3.68 -3.98 16.13
CA ILE A 27 -4.06 -2.58 16.07
C ILE A 27 -4.19 -2.13 14.63
N ILE A 28 -5.36 -1.62 14.22
CA ILE A 28 -5.56 -0.96 12.93
C ILE A 28 -5.64 0.54 13.15
N SER A 29 -4.79 1.29 12.46
CA SER A 29 -4.71 2.75 12.53
C SER A 29 -4.86 3.34 11.14
N ILE A 30 -5.83 4.21 10.93
CA ILE A 30 -6.02 4.90 9.65
C ILE A 30 -5.61 6.35 9.84
N LYS A 31 -4.71 6.84 8.99
CA LYS A 31 -4.09 8.16 9.17
C LYS A 31 -4.02 8.91 7.84
N VAL A 32 -4.39 10.18 7.87
CA VAL A 32 -4.15 11.11 6.76
C VAL A 32 -2.69 11.56 6.82
N LYS A 33 -1.84 10.90 6.07
CA LYS A 33 -0.40 11.23 5.97
C LYS A 33 0.26 10.53 4.79
N SER A 34 1.41 11.05 4.37
CA SER A 34 2.29 10.33 3.44
C SER A 34 2.80 9.04 4.05
N LEU A 35 2.91 7.98 3.25
CA LEU A 35 3.30 6.64 3.69
C LEU A 35 4.59 6.65 4.51
N PHE A 36 5.64 7.32 4.00
CA PHE A 36 6.97 7.33 4.64
C PHE A 36 7.10 8.31 5.82
N ASN A 37 6.00 8.95 6.21
CA ASN A 37 5.86 9.67 7.48
C ASN A 37 5.17 8.80 8.55
N ALA A 38 4.69 7.61 8.19
CA ALA A 38 4.25 6.62 9.16
C ALA A 38 5.45 6.03 9.91
N SER A 39 5.31 5.89 11.23
CA SER A 39 6.32 5.21 12.06
C SER A 39 6.04 3.71 11.99
N ALA A 40 6.75 3.02 11.08
CA ALA A 40 6.65 1.58 10.86
C ALA A 40 8.02 0.99 10.49
N THR A 41 8.17 -0.31 10.66
CA THR A 41 9.35 -1.07 10.23
C THR A 41 9.14 -1.64 8.83
N SER A 42 7.90 -2.02 8.51
CA SER A 42 7.52 -2.62 7.23
C SER A 42 6.61 -1.68 6.41
N TYR A 43 6.80 -1.64 5.09
CA TYR A 43 6.06 -0.77 4.19
C TYR A 43 5.62 -1.51 2.93
N VAL A 44 4.40 -1.25 2.48
CA VAL A 44 3.86 -1.78 1.21
C VAL A 44 4.08 -0.76 0.10
N ILE A 45 4.69 -1.19 -1.00
CA ILE A 45 4.99 -0.38 -2.18
C ILE A 45 4.25 -0.95 -3.39
N PRO A 46 3.12 -0.37 -3.80
CA PRO A 46 2.46 -0.77 -5.03
C PRO A 46 3.36 -0.52 -6.25
N THR A 47 3.51 -1.52 -7.11
CA THR A 47 4.29 -1.45 -8.34
C THR A 47 3.55 -2.09 -9.52
N ASN A 48 4.12 -2.04 -10.71
CA ASN A 48 3.57 -2.72 -11.89
C ASN A 48 4.12 -4.16 -12.01
N SER A 49 3.51 -4.96 -12.89
CA SER A 49 3.85 -6.37 -13.11
C SER A 49 5.26 -6.62 -13.64
N TYR A 50 5.99 -5.61 -14.07
CA TYR A 50 7.38 -5.71 -14.52
C TYR A 50 8.39 -5.29 -13.44
N PHE A 51 7.95 -4.83 -12.28
CA PHE A 51 8.79 -4.26 -11.22
C PHE A 51 9.75 -3.19 -11.70
N ARG A 52 9.34 -2.38 -12.70
CA ARG A 52 10.16 -1.31 -13.24
C ARG A 52 10.49 -0.27 -12.19
N THR A 53 11.75 0.13 -12.15
CA THR A 53 12.25 1.16 -11.23
C THR A 53 12.65 2.45 -11.95
N LYS A 54 12.78 2.42 -13.28
CA LYS A 54 13.15 3.60 -14.05
C LYS A 54 12.18 4.74 -13.80
N MET A 55 12.73 5.84 -13.28
CA MET A 55 11.99 7.06 -12.98
C MET A 55 11.87 7.92 -14.24
N ASP A 56 10.83 7.68 -14.96
CA ASP A 56 10.32 8.57 -15.99
C ASP A 56 8.81 8.75 -15.74
N ASP A 57 8.19 9.76 -16.36
CA ASP A 57 6.77 10.03 -16.16
C ASP A 57 5.85 8.91 -16.68
N GLU A 58 6.42 7.94 -17.38
CA GLU A 58 5.65 6.86 -17.98
C GLU A 58 5.58 5.63 -17.09
N TYR A 59 6.71 5.10 -16.57
CA TYR A 59 6.73 3.90 -15.74
C TYR A 59 6.60 4.19 -14.25
N VAL A 60 7.50 4.99 -13.70
CA VAL A 60 7.48 5.35 -12.28
C VAL A 60 7.44 6.86 -12.14
N SER A 61 6.27 7.40 -11.87
CA SER A 61 6.12 8.82 -11.58
C SER A 61 6.74 9.18 -10.25
N PRO A 62 7.51 10.28 -10.15
CA PRO A 62 8.03 10.79 -8.88
C PRO A 62 6.95 11.03 -7.82
N ASN A 63 5.73 11.32 -8.25
CA ASN A 63 4.57 11.58 -7.39
C ASN A 63 3.82 10.29 -6.97
N SER A 64 4.25 9.12 -7.44
CA SER A 64 3.70 7.84 -6.97
C SER A 64 4.33 7.41 -5.65
N VAL A 65 3.70 6.45 -4.96
CA VAL A 65 4.28 5.84 -3.75
C VAL A 65 5.64 5.21 -4.05
N GLN A 66 5.77 4.50 -5.17
CA GLN A 66 7.02 3.90 -5.61
C GLN A 66 8.08 4.97 -5.92
N GLY A 67 7.72 6.04 -6.63
CA GLY A 67 8.65 7.13 -6.93
C GLY A 67 9.13 7.85 -5.66
N ALA A 68 8.23 8.14 -4.74
CA ALA A 68 8.58 8.72 -3.44
C ALA A 68 9.52 7.80 -2.62
N PHE A 69 9.31 6.47 -2.70
CA PHE A 69 10.21 5.48 -2.12
C PHE A 69 11.60 5.58 -2.75
N GLN A 70 11.69 5.53 -4.07
CA GLN A 70 12.95 5.55 -4.81
C GLN A 70 13.75 6.83 -4.53
N ILE A 71 13.09 7.99 -4.54
CA ILE A 71 13.72 9.27 -4.19
C ILE A 71 14.26 9.26 -2.77
N LYS A 72 13.50 8.71 -1.82
CA LYS A 72 13.87 8.75 -0.39
C LYS A 72 14.99 7.77 -0.04
N PHE A 73 14.98 6.56 -0.61
CA PHE A 73 15.84 5.45 -0.16
C PHE A 73 16.90 5.04 -1.18
N PHE A 74 16.67 5.27 -2.48
CA PHE A 74 17.54 4.82 -3.57
C PHE A 74 17.85 5.91 -4.60
N LYS A 75 17.87 7.16 -4.18
CA LYS A 75 17.95 8.37 -5.04
C LYS A 75 18.99 8.29 -6.17
N ASN A 76 20.14 7.68 -5.93
CA ASN A 76 21.25 7.61 -6.89
C ASN A 76 21.65 6.17 -7.23
N ASN A 77 20.86 5.18 -6.87
CA ASN A 77 21.23 3.78 -7.00
C ASN A 77 20.02 2.88 -7.35
N LEU A 78 19.38 3.17 -8.49
CA LEU A 78 18.24 2.37 -8.95
C LEU A 78 18.68 0.97 -9.42
N ASP A 79 19.92 0.82 -9.89
CA ASP A 79 20.47 -0.48 -10.29
C ASP A 79 20.56 -1.42 -9.09
N GLU A 80 20.89 -0.89 -7.92
CA GLU A 80 20.88 -1.66 -6.67
C GLU A 80 19.47 -2.10 -6.28
N LEU A 81 18.49 -1.24 -6.45
CA LEU A 81 17.07 -1.60 -6.21
C LEU A 81 16.61 -2.70 -7.17
N ASP A 82 16.93 -2.58 -8.46
CA ASP A 82 16.61 -3.60 -9.47
C ASP A 82 17.25 -4.95 -9.13
N ARG A 83 18.52 -4.93 -8.71
CA ARG A 83 19.24 -6.12 -8.25
C ARG A 83 18.55 -6.77 -7.06
N LEU A 84 18.23 -6.00 -6.01
CA LEU A 84 17.57 -6.50 -4.79
C LEU A 84 16.19 -7.11 -5.08
N ILE A 85 15.39 -6.48 -5.95
CA ILE A 85 14.10 -7.00 -6.39
C ILE A 85 14.28 -8.32 -7.13
N SER A 86 15.17 -8.35 -8.12
CA SER A 86 15.41 -9.52 -8.96
C SER A 86 15.94 -10.70 -8.16
N GLU A 87 16.89 -10.46 -7.25
CA GLU A 87 17.44 -11.49 -6.37
C GLU A 87 16.36 -12.06 -5.44
N ASN A 88 15.52 -11.21 -4.87
CA ASN A 88 14.47 -11.69 -3.99
C ASN A 88 13.42 -12.52 -4.74
N LEU A 89 13.00 -12.12 -5.94
CA LEU A 89 12.09 -12.90 -6.78
C LEU A 89 12.70 -14.25 -7.15
N ALA A 90 13.98 -14.28 -7.51
CA ALA A 90 14.70 -15.52 -7.83
C ALA A 90 14.82 -16.44 -6.60
N GLN A 91 15.13 -15.89 -5.42
CA GLN A 91 15.17 -16.66 -4.16
C GLN A 91 13.83 -17.31 -3.79
N GLN A 92 12.73 -16.67 -4.16
CA GLN A 92 11.38 -17.22 -3.98
C GLN A 92 11.01 -18.26 -5.06
N GLY A 93 11.89 -18.51 -6.05
CA GLY A 93 11.57 -19.38 -7.19
C GLY A 93 10.53 -18.80 -8.15
N ILE A 94 10.25 -17.49 -8.07
CA ILE A 94 9.28 -16.81 -8.92
C ILE A 94 9.91 -16.52 -10.28
N VAL A 95 9.40 -17.14 -11.31
CA VAL A 95 9.87 -16.97 -12.69
C VAL A 95 8.90 -16.08 -13.45
N GLY A 96 9.39 -14.93 -13.91
CA GLY A 96 8.63 -14.07 -14.82
C GLY A 96 8.64 -14.61 -16.25
N THR A 97 7.56 -14.36 -16.99
CA THR A 97 7.49 -14.65 -18.43
C THR A 97 8.23 -13.60 -19.25
N ASP A 98 8.91 -14.04 -20.31
CA ASP A 98 9.57 -13.11 -21.21
C ASP A 98 8.54 -12.22 -21.90
N SER A 99 8.82 -10.94 -21.95
CA SER A 99 8.00 -9.92 -22.56
C SER A 99 8.90 -8.89 -23.21
N GLN A 100 8.32 -8.02 -24.02
CA GLN A 100 9.03 -6.97 -24.72
C GLN A 100 8.34 -5.64 -24.48
N ASP A 101 9.10 -4.62 -24.15
CA ASP A 101 8.63 -3.24 -24.14
C ASP A 101 9.56 -2.35 -24.98
N ARG A 102 9.34 -1.05 -25.00
CA ARG A 102 10.16 -0.10 -25.76
C ARG A 102 11.62 0.00 -25.28
N PHE A 103 11.97 -0.56 -24.14
CA PHE A 103 13.33 -0.60 -23.61
C PHE A 103 14.00 -1.97 -23.77
N GLY A 104 13.38 -2.91 -24.48
CA GLY A 104 13.92 -4.24 -24.77
C GLY A 104 13.21 -5.36 -24.02
N ASN A 105 13.94 -6.48 -23.89
CA ASN A 105 13.41 -7.68 -23.21
C ASN A 105 13.27 -7.44 -21.71
N VAL A 106 12.14 -7.87 -21.17
CA VAL A 106 11.80 -7.72 -19.76
C VAL A 106 11.09 -8.96 -19.24
N LYS A 107 11.10 -9.13 -17.93
CA LYS A 107 10.29 -10.17 -17.28
C LYS A 107 8.98 -9.57 -16.79
N LYS A 108 7.88 -10.24 -17.11
CA LYS A 108 6.55 -9.94 -16.62
C LYS A 108 6.15 -10.96 -15.57
N TYR A 109 5.65 -10.49 -14.44
CA TYR A 109 5.22 -11.33 -13.32
C TYR A 109 3.71 -11.28 -13.13
N PRO A 110 3.07 -12.33 -12.60
CA PRO A 110 1.65 -12.32 -12.25
C PRO A 110 1.31 -11.16 -11.30
N LEU A 111 0.08 -10.65 -11.40
CA LEU A 111 -0.44 -9.69 -10.41
C LEU A 111 -0.52 -10.37 -9.03
N GLY A 112 -0.23 -9.62 -8.00
CA GLY A 112 -0.06 -10.13 -6.65
C GLY A 112 1.34 -10.67 -6.34
N THR A 113 2.25 -10.79 -7.32
CA THR A 113 3.66 -11.10 -7.03
C THR A 113 4.24 -10.06 -6.09
N VAL A 114 5.00 -10.51 -5.08
CA VAL A 114 5.63 -9.65 -4.08
C VAL A 114 7.13 -9.86 -4.06
N ALA A 115 7.88 -8.76 -4.19
CA ALA A 115 9.32 -8.75 -3.90
C ALA A 115 9.58 -8.05 -2.56
N LYS A 116 10.28 -8.70 -1.64
CA LYS A 116 10.69 -8.10 -0.37
C LYS A 116 12.09 -7.52 -0.47
N VAL A 117 12.22 -6.23 -0.26
CA VAL A 117 13.51 -5.51 -0.21
C VAL A 117 13.78 -5.06 1.20
N ASN A 118 14.96 -5.43 1.72
CA ASN A 118 15.43 -4.97 3.03
C ASN A 118 16.43 -3.82 2.84
N HIS A 119 16.20 -2.70 3.50
CA HIS A 119 17.09 -1.55 3.43
C HIS A 119 17.03 -0.74 4.73
N LYS A 120 18.20 -0.44 5.34
CA LYS A 120 18.34 0.39 6.57
C LYS A 120 17.37 -0.03 7.69
N ASN A 121 17.39 -1.30 8.06
CA ASN A 121 16.53 -1.87 9.11
C ASN A 121 15.02 -1.70 8.85
N LYS A 122 14.62 -1.60 7.59
CA LYS A 122 13.24 -1.54 7.14
C LYS A 122 12.97 -2.60 6.08
N HIS A 123 11.72 -3.05 6.01
CA HIS A 123 11.24 -4.03 5.07
C HIS A 123 10.25 -3.38 4.09
N PHE A 124 10.46 -3.57 2.81
CA PHE A 124 9.62 -3.00 1.76
C PHE A 124 9.06 -4.13 0.90
N TYR A 125 7.73 -4.26 0.89
CA TYR A 125 7.00 -5.25 0.11
C TYR A 125 6.52 -4.59 -1.18
N PHE A 126 7.23 -4.82 -2.28
CA PHE A 126 6.81 -4.38 -3.61
C PHE A 126 5.75 -5.34 -4.13
N VAL A 127 4.55 -4.84 -4.38
CA VAL A 127 3.41 -5.64 -4.80
C VAL A 127 2.99 -5.27 -6.21
N ALA A 128 2.98 -6.23 -7.14
CA ALA A 128 2.50 -6.04 -8.50
C ALA A 128 0.97 -5.89 -8.51
N ILE A 129 0.47 -4.66 -8.76
CA ILE A 129 -0.96 -4.34 -8.68
C ILE A 129 -1.63 -4.12 -10.04
N ASN A 130 -0.86 -3.86 -11.09
CA ASN A 130 -1.39 -3.60 -12.43
C ASN A 130 -0.39 -3.96 -13.51
N ASP A 131 -0.92 -4.31 -14.67
CA ASP A 131 -0.18 -4.36 -15.91
C ASP A 131 0.01 -2.97 -16.49
N VAL A 132 1.04 -2.81 -17.31
CA VAL A 132 1.28 -1.59 -18.07
C VAL A 132 1.51 -1.93 -19.54
N ASN A 133 1.14 -1.02 -20.43
CA ASN A 133 1.47 -1.12 -21.86
C ASN A 133 2.94 -0.72 -22.10
N GLN A 134 3.37 -0.77 -23.35
CA GLN A 134 4.73 -0.40 -23.79
C GLN A 134 5.16 1.03 -23.40
N TYR A 135 4.21 1.89 -23.05
CA TYR A 135 4.43 3.27 -22.61
C TYR A 135 4.32 3.44 -21.09
N GLY A 136 4.26 2.34 -20.33
CA GLY A 136 4.15 2.39 -18.88
C GLY A 136 2.77 2.81 -18.35
N LYS A 137 1.77 2.98 -19.21
CA LYS A 137 0.41 3.32 -18.79
C LYS A 137 -0.31 2.08 -18.28
N PRO A 138 -0.96 2.16 -17.11
CA PRO A 138 -1.75 1.05 -16.57
C PRO A 138 -2.84 0.58 -17.54
N ILE A 139 -2.96 -0.74 -17.69
CA ILE A 139 -3.96 -1.42 -18.52
C ILE A 139 -4.65 -2.52 -17.71
N ASN A 140 -5.81 -2.98 -18.19
CA ASN A 140 -6.59 -4.08 -17.60
C ASN A 140 -6.88 -3.88 -16.11
N GLN A 141 -7.18 -2.63 -15.75
CA GLN A 141 -7.47 -2.25 -14.37
C GLN A 141 -8.82 -2.82 -13.95
N SER A 142 -8.80 -3.68 -12.95
CA SER A 142 -10.01 -4.29 -12.40
C SER A 142 -9.91 -4.41 -10.87
N TYR A 143 -11.03 -4.60 -10.24
CA TYR A 143 -11.08 -4.85 -8.80
C TYR A 143 -10.37 -6.17 -8.42
N ASN A 144 -10.36 -7.15 -9.32
CA ASN A 144 -9.62 -8.40 -9.13
C ASN A 144 -8.11 -8.17 -8.94
N ASN A 145 -7.56 -7.09 -9.51
CA ASN A 145 -6.15 -6.73 -9.31
C ASN A 145 -5.86 -6.35 -7.84
N VAL A 146 -6.81 -5.67 -7.19
CA VAL A 146 -6.70 -5.33 -5.76
C VAL A 146 -6.73 -6.59 -4.92
N SER A 147 -7.66 -7.49 -5.19
CA SER A 147 -7.78 -8.78 -4.49
C SER A 147 -6.52 -9.64 -4.68
N ALA A 148 -5.98 -9.72 -5.91
CA ALA A 148 -4.74 -10.43 -6.18
C ALA A 148 -3.55 -9.81 -5.42
N ALA A 149 -3.46 -8.47 -5.39
CA ALA A 149 -2.43 -7.75 -4.66
C ALA A 149 -2.50 -8.03 -3.15
N PHE A 150 -3.70 -8.01 -2.56
CA PHE A 150 -3.89 -8.34 -1.14
C PHE A 150 -3.52 -9.78 -0.84
N ASN A 151 -4.01 -10.74 -1.62
CA ASN A 151 -3.69 -12.15 -1.41
C ASN A 151 -2.18 -12.42 -1.48
N GLY A 152 -1.51 -11.84 -2.48
CA GLY A 152 -0.06 -11.95 -2.61
C GLY A 152 0.68 -11.30 -1.44
N LEU A 153 0.25 -10.11 -1.02
CA LEU A 153 0.82 -9.39 0.12
C LEU A 153 0.69 -10.19 1.42
N LEU A 154 -0.50 -10.70 1.71
CA LEU A 154 -0.76 -11.50 2.91
C LEU A 154 0.08 -12.78 2.92
N THR A 155 0.17 -13.47 1.78
CA THR A 155 1.03 -14.65 1.61
C THR A 155 2.50 -14.32 1.88
N ALA A 156 3.01 -13.23 1.28
CA ALA A 156 4.40 -12.83 1.47
C ALA A 156 4.69 -12.40 2.93
N ILE A 157 3.76 -11.71 3.59
CA ILE A 157 3.93 -11.31 4.99
C ILE A 157 3.90 -12.54 5.92
N LYS A 158 3.01 -13.51 5.68
CA LYS A 158 2.99 -14.80 6.43
C LYS A 158 4.30 -15.56 6.29
N GLN A 159 4.87 -15.58 5.08
CA GLN A 159 6.09 -16.33 4.79
C GLN A 159 7.37 -15.63 5.24
N PHE A 160 7.46 -14.32 5.10
CA PHE A 160 8.70 -13.55 5.25
C PHE A 160 8.61 -12.42 6.28
N GLY A 161 7.45 -12.19 6.87
CA GLY A 161 7.23 -11.13 7.83
C GLY A 161 7.83 -11.43 9.21
N HIS A 162 7.97 -10.38 10.01
CA HIS A 162 8.48 -10.45 11.37
C HIS A 162 7.46 -9.99 12.40
N CYS A 163 6.17 -9.99 12.04
CA CYS A 163 5.09 -9.45 12.88
C CYS A 163 5.30 -7.99 13.29
N ASP A 164 5.89 -7.21 12.39
CA ASP A 164 6.24 -5.79 12.60
C ASP A 164 5.02 -4.86 12.48
N ASP A 165 5.24 -3.58 12.81
CA ASP A 165 4.31 -2.53 12.41
C ASP A 165 4.38 -2.33 10.89
N LEU A 166 3.26 -2.54 10.20
CA LEU A 166 3.13 -2.46 8.74
C LEU A 166 2.41 -1.17 8.34
N ALA A 167 3.04 -0.34 7.53
CA ALA A 167 2.40 0.81 6.89
C ALA A 167 2.09 0.52 5.42
N MET A 168 0.89 0.88 4.97
CA MET A 168 0.46 0.68 3.60
C MET A 168 -0.36 1.86 3.07
N PRO A 169 -0.28 2.15 1.76
CA PRO A 169 -1.20 3.06 1.11
C PRO A 169 -2.51 2.34 0.77
N LEU A 170 -3.51 3.07 0.33
CA LEU A 170 -4.69 2.46 -0.28
C LEU A 170 -4.35 1.92 -1.67
N ILE A 171 -4.40 0.61 -1.83
CA ILE A 171 -4.10 -0.06 -3.10
C ILE A 171 -5.24 0.18 -4.09
N GLY A 172 -4.90 0.59 -5.33
CA GLY A 172 -5.87 0.76 -6.42
C GLY A 172 -6.53 2.14 -6.51
N THR A 173 -6.34 3.03 -5.52
CA THR A 173 -6.92 4.38 -5.53
C THR A 173 -6.02 5.45 -6.17
N GLY A 174 -4.76 5.11 -6.42
CA GLY A 174 -3.76 6.03 -6.98
C GLY A 174 -3.73 6.03 -8.51
N ARG A 175 -2.53 6.04 -9.09
CA ARG A 175 -2.31 6.08 -10.55
C ARG A 175 -2.93 4.89 -11.29
N ALA A 176 -3.08 3.75 -10.64
CA ALA A 176 -3.77 2.59 -11.18
C ALA A 176 -5.29 2.80 -11.36
N ALA A 177 -5.84 3.88 -10.81
CA ALA A 177 -7.23 4.39 -10.97
C ALA A 177 -8.25 3.31 -11.37
N ILE A 178 -8.46 2.32 -10.50
CA ILE A 178 -9.41 1.24 -10.76
C ILE A 178 -10.81 1.84 -10.81
N ARG A 179 -11.48 1.66 -11.95
CA ARG A 179 -12.86 2.10 -12.14
C ARG A 179 -13.70 1.46 -11.02
N ASP A 180 -14.55 2.23 -10.37
CA ASP A 180 -15.43 1.83 -9.26
C ASP A 180 -14.72 1.56 -7.89
N ALA A 181 -13.42 1.76 -7.78
CA ALA A 181 -12.71 1.73 -6.51
C ALA A 181 -12.76 3.11 -5.83
N THR A 182 -13.89 3.45 -5.22
CA THR A 182 -13.93 4.64 -4.37
C THR A 182 -13.03 4.44 -3.15
N ILE A 183 -12.45 5.52 -2.65
CA ILE A 183 -11.56 5.46 -1.48
C ILE A 183 -12.29 4.85 -0.28
N ASP A 184 -13.55 5.22 -0.03
CA ASP A 184 -14.37 4.68 1.06
C ASP A 184 -14.51 3.15 0.95
N LYS A 185 -14.76 2.63 -0.25
CA LYS A 185 -14.86 1.18 -0.50
C LYS A 185 -13.53 0.48 -0.23
N VAL A 186 -12.44 1.00 -0.78
CA VAL A 186 -11.11 0.40 -0.62
C VAL A 186 -10.64 0.41 0.83
N VAL A 187 -10.92 1.49 1.58
CA VAL A 187 -10.60 1.53 3.02
C VAL A 187 -11.34 0.45 3.79
N ARG A 188 -12.65 0.33 3.56
CA ARG A 188 -13.49 -0.68 4.25
C ARG A 188 -12.99 -2.09 3.96
N GLU A 189 -12.78 -2.41 2.68
CA GLU A 189 -12.26 -3.72 2.29
C GLU A 189 -10.85 -3.99 2.84
N THR A 190 -10.00 -2.96 2.90
CA THR A 190 -8.69 -3.10 3.55
C THR A 190 -8.82 -3.42 5.04
N ILE A 191 -9.75 -2.77 5.75
CA ILE A 191 -10.06 -3.07 7.15
C ILE A 191 -10.54 -4.51 7.27
N ASP A 192 -11.51 -4.93 6.46
CA ASP A 192 -12.11 -6.26 6.49
C ASP A 192 -11.08 -7.36 6.24
N GLN A 193 -10.18 -7.17 5.27
CA GLN A 193 -9.11 -8.11 4.98
C GLN A 193 -8.21 -8.37 6.20
N PHE A 194 -7.90 -7.35 6.99
CA PHE A 194 -7.05 -7.52 8.17
C PHE A 194 -7.81 -8.02 9.40
N ILE A 195 -9.06 -7.60 9.59
CA ILE A 195 -9.88 -8.08 10.72
C ILE A 195 -10.24 -9.55 10.56
N ASN A 196 -10.51 -10.00 9.34
CA ASN A 196 -10.91 -11.38 9.05
C ASN A 196 -9.72 -12.36 9.02
N LEU A 197 -8.48 -11.90 9.23
CA LEU A 197 -7.35 -12.80 9.30
C LEU A 197 -7.37 -13.60 10.61
N GLU A 198 -7.20 -14.91 10.49
CA GLU A 198 -7.01 -15.81 11.64
C GLU A 198 -5.60 -15.72 12.20
N ASP A 199 -4.60 -15.51 11.32
CA ASP A 199 -3.20 -15.44 11.70
C ASP A 199 -2.75 -14.01 12.00
N LYS A 200 -1.97 -13.83 13.05
CA LYS A 200 -1.31 -12.58 13.36
C LYS A 200 -0.13 -12.33 12.41
N ILE A 201 -0.31 -11.45 11.46
CA ILE A 201 0.71 -11.09 10.46
C ILE A 201 1.48 -9.80 10.80
N ALA A 202 0.92 -8.98 11.67
CA ALA A 202 1.50 -7.72 12.12
C ALA A 202 0.97 -7.36 13.51
N ARG A 203 1.75 -6.61 14.27
CA ARG A 203 1.30 -6.04 15.55
C ARG A 203 0.38 -4.84 15.32
N LYS A 204 0.68 -4.08 14.29
CA LYS A 204 -0.07 -2.87 13.93
C LYS A 204 -0.09 -2.67 12.43
N ILE A 205 -1.27 -2.39 11.90
CA ILE A 205 -1.48 -1.97 10.51
C ILE A 205 -1.74 -0.47 10.48
N ILE A 206 -0.96 0.27 9.69
CA ILE A 206 -1.14 1.71 9.49
C ILE A 206 -1.56 1.96 8.05
N ILE A 207 -2.85 2.20 7.83
CA ILE A 207 -3.42 2.54 6.53
C ILE A 207 -3.23 4.05 6.32
N CYS A 208 -2.44 4.43 5.33
CA CYS A 208 -2.11 5.81 5.01
C CYS A 208 -3.00 6.33 3.89
N ILE A 209 -3.83 7.32 4.21
CA ILE A 209 -4.63 8.06 3.25
C ILE A 209 -3.82 9.26 2.77
N SER A 210 -3.76 9.47 1.46
CA SER A 210 -3.07 10.63 0.88
C SER A 210 -3.63 11.94 1.42
N PRO A 211 -2.80 12.89 1.90
CA PRO A 211 -3.26 14.21 2.30
C PRO A 211 -4.01 14.95 1.19
N LYS A 212 -3.63 14.70 -0.07
CA LYS A 212 -4.31 15.26 -1.24
C LYS A 212 -5.73 14.73 -1.37
N ASP A 213 -5.94 13.40 -1.27
CA ASP A 213 -7.27 12.81 -1.40
C ASP A 213 -8.20 13.26 -0.26
N TYR A 214 -7.64 13.46 0.93
CA TYR A 214 -8.37 14.04 2.05
C TYR A 214 -8.75 15.51 1.79
N ALA A 215 -7.80 16.32 1.33
CA ALA A 215 -8.04 17.73 1.00
C ALA A 215 -9.04 17.91 -0.16
N ASP A 216 -9.03 16.98 -1.13
CA ASP A 216 -9.99 16.92 -2.24
C ASP A 216 -11.40 16.45 -1.80
N GLY A 217 -11.63 16.20 -0.50
CA GLY A 217 -12.92 15.78 0.04
C GLY A 217 -13.37 14.36 -0.35
N LYS A 218 -12.45 13.54 -0.90
CA LYS A 218 -12.74 12.17 -1.33
C LYS A 218 -12.90 11.19 -0.15
N VAL A 219 -12.57 11.63 1.06
CA VAL A 219 -12.52 10.81 2.27
C VAL A 219 -13.32 11.49 3.39
N LYS A 220 -14.17 10.73 4.05
CA LYS A 220 -14.91 11.18 5.24
C LYS A 220 -14.45 10.38 6.46
N MET A 221 -13.45 10.89 7.17
CA MET A 221 -12.82 10.20 8.30
C MET A 221 -13.81 9.75 9.38
N LYS A 222 -14.87 10.52 9.65
CA LYS A 222 -15.92 10.13 10.60
C LYS A 222 -16.60 8.81 10.21
N LYS A 223 -16.92 8.63 8.90
CA LYS A 223 -17.54 7.38 8.42
C LYS A 223 -16.57 6.19 8.54
N ILE A 224 -15.31 6.42 8.25
CA ILE A 224 -14.26 5.41 8.37
C ILE A 224 -14.06 5.02 9.84
N SER A 225 -14.00 6.00 10.76
CA SER A 225 -13.89 5.74 12.20
C SER A 225 -15.04 4.86 12.72
N ASN A 226 -16.28 5.26 12.40
CA ASN A 226 -17.47 4.50 12.82
C ASN A 226 -17.44 3.06 12.26
N TYR A 227 -16.98 2.88 11.02
CA TYR A 227 -16.88 1.55 10.42
C TYR A 227 -15.80 0.70 11.11
N LEU A 228 -14.62 1.29 11.38
CA LEU A 228 -13.54 0.58 12.06
C LEU A 228 -13.94 0.19 13.49
N GLU A 229 -14.56 1.10 14.23
CA GLU A 229 -15.09 0.84 15.58
C GLU A 229 -16.09 -0.32 15.54
N TYR A 230 -17.09 -0.26 14.64
CA TYR A 230 -18.07 -1.33 14.47
C TYR A 230 -17.41 -2.69 14.22
N ARG A 231 -16.46 -2.76 13.26
CA ARG A 231 -15.77 -4.01 12.90
C ARG A 231 -14.94 -4.56 14.06
N CYS A 232 -14.30 -3.71 14.83
CA CYS A 232 -13.52 -4.13 16.01
C CYS A 232 -14.37 -4.59 17.18
N GLU A 233 -15.59 -4.08 17.35
CA GLU A 233 -16.47 -4.42 18.47
C GLU A 233 -17.29 -5.70 18.24
N PHE A 234 -17.74 -5.94 17.02
CA PHE A 234 -18.73 -6.98 16.71
C PHE A 234 -18.14 -8.26 16.08
N GLU A 235 -16.85 -8.32 15.81
CA GLU A 235 -16.16 -9.54 15.36
C GLU A 235 -15.16 -10.04 16.41
N LYS A 236 -15.70 -10.35 17.57
CA LYS A 236 -14.99 -11.05 18.64
C LYS A 236 -15.16 -12.55 18.52
#